data_bd8d8f41b87409d08429e2880fbe86c6
#
_entry.id   bd8d8f41b87409d08429e2880fbe86c6
#
_cell.length_a   1.000
_cell.length_b   1.000
_cell.length_c   1.000
_cell.angle_alpha   90.00
_cell.angle_beta   90.00
_cell.angle_gamma   90.00
#
_symmetry.space_group_name_H-M   'P 1'
#
loop_
_entity.id
_entity.type
_entity.pdbx_description
1 polymer ?
#
loop_
_entity_poly.entity_id
_entity_poly.type
_entity_poly.pdbx_seq_one_letter_code
_entity_poly.pdbx_strand_id
1 'polypeptide(L)'
;MEDLLTVFKALSEETRLRIIKLLEAGELCVCDLVAALNMSQPKVSFHLNVLKEAGMIKDRKQGKWSHYRIEPDDMFRRMLILSVTEKIEKEILSGDKARLNNFIDGKPLQGDVVLLKNKKRCCGE
;
A
#
# COMPACT_ATOMS: atom_id res chain seq x y z
N MET A 1 10.63 21.96 -10.73
CA MET A 1 9.68 22.42 -9.71
C MET A 1 8.41 21.58 -9.66
N GLU A 2 7.85 21.26 -10.80
CA GLU A 2 6.64 20.44 -10.84
C GLU A 2 6.85 19.07 -10.24
N ASP A 3 8.00 18.45 -10.50
CA ASP A 3 8.31 17.14 -9.95
C ASP A 3 8.33 17.17 -8.43
N LEU A 4 8.92 18.19 -7.88
CA LEU A 4 9.00 18.38 -6.43
C LEU A 4 7.61 18.58 -5.84
N LEU A 5 6.80 19.41 -6.49
CA LEU A 5 5.43 19.65 -6.02
C LEU A 5 4.59 18.38 -6.08
N THR A 6 4.77 17.56 -7.12
CA THR A 6 4.05 16.30 -7.26
C THR A 6 4.34 15.39 -6.06
N VAL A 7 5.61 15.32 -5.66
CA VAL A 7 6.00 14.52 -4.51
C VAL A 7 5.30 15.00 -3.23
N PHE A 8 5.35 16.31 -2.98
CA PHE A 8 4.73 16.83 -1.77
C PHE A 8 3.22 16.70 -1.78
N LYS A 9 2.59 16.87 -2.93
CA LYS A 9 1.15 16.68 -3.05
C LYS A 9 0.76 15.23 -2.76
N ALA A 10 1.56 14.30 -3.26
CA ALA A 10 1.29 12.87 -3.02
C ALA A 10 1.32 12.54 -1.54
N LEU A 11 2.16 13.22 -0.79
CA LEU A 11 2.32 12.97 0.64
C LEU A 11 1.39 13.80 1.52
N SER A 12 0.63 14.71 0.94
CA SER A 12 -0.19 15.62 1.73
C SER A 12 -1.63 15.14 1.92
N GLU A 13 -1.82 13.83 2.00
CA GLU A 13 -3.14 13.26 2.18
C GLU A 13 -3.03 12.05 3.10
N GLU A 14 -3.89 11.98 4.08
CA GLU A 14 -3.82 10.97 5.13
C GLU A 14 -3.82 9.54 4.59
N THR A 15 -4.72 9.23 3.67
CA THR A 15 -4.80 7.87 3.13
C THR A 15 -3.51 7.44 2.47
N ARG A 16 -2.88 8.35 1.74
CA ARG A 16 -1.63 8.03 1.07
C ARG A 16 -0.49 7.79 2.06
N LEU A 17 -0.46 8.55 3.14
CA LEU A 17 0.52 8.31 4.19
C LEU A 17 0.29 6.95 4.85
N ARG A 18 -0.96 6.59 5.05
CA ARG A 18 -1.31 5.29 5.62
C ARG A 18 -0.85 4.15 4.70
N ILE A 19 -1.04 4.32 3.41
CA ILE A 19 -0.58 3.33 2.43
C ILE A 19 0.93 3.13 2.52
N ILE A 20 1.67 4.23 2.54
CA ILE A 20 3.13 4.15 2.63
C ILE A 20 3.56 3.42 3.90
N LYS A 21 2.91 3.74 5.00
CA LYS A 21 3.25 3.08 6.26
C LYS A 21 2.95 1.59 6.22
N LEU A 22 1.85 1.19 5.61
CA LEU A 22 1.53 -0.21 5.47
C LEU A 22 2.54 -0.94 4.58
N LEU A 23 3.00 -0.29 3.52
CA LEU A 23 3.98 -0.87 2.61
C LEU A 23 5.39 -0.92 3.20
N GLU A 24 5.61 -0.22 4.29
CA GLU A 24 6.92 -0.24 4.96
C GLU A 24 7.35 -1.65 5.32
N ALA A 25 6.40 -2.50 5.68
CA ALA A 25 6.69 -3.86 6.09
C ALA A 25 6.95 -4.81 4.91
N GLY A 26 6.59 -4.41 3.70
CA GLY A 26 6.82 -5.25 2.53
C GLY A 26 5.77 -5.04 1.46
N GLU A 27 5.91 -5.80 0.39
CA GLU A 27 5.03 -5.71 -0.75
C GLU A 27 3.62 -6.21 -0.42
N LEU A 28 2.61 -5.47 -0.88
CA LEU A 28 1.22 -5.81 -0.65
C LEU A 28 0.42 -5.72 -1.95
N CYS A 29 -0.57 -6.57 -2.06
CA CYS A 29 -1.54 -6.57 -3.14
C CYS A 29 -2.59 -5.47 -2.88
N VAL A 30 -3.26 -5.01 -3.93
CA VAL A 30 -4.36 -4.05 -3.79
C VAL A 30 -5.40 -4.57 -2.78
N CYS A 31 -5.70 -5.86 -2.83
CA CYS A 31 -6.70 -6.43 -1.94
C CYS A 31 -6.29 -6.35 -0.47
N ASP A 32 -5.00 -6.48 -0.21
CA ASP A 32 -4.49 -6.33 1.16
C ASP A 32 -4.74 -4.91 1.66
N LEU A 33 -4.50 -3.93 0.78
CA LEU A 33 -4.68 -2.53 1.13
C LEU A 33 -6.14 -2.16 1.27
N VAL A 34 -6.99 -2.71 0.41
CA VAL A 34 -8.44 -2.50 0.52
C VAL A 34 -8.94 -2.97 1.88
N ALA A 35 -8.49 -4.15 2.30
CA ALA A 35 -8.89 -4.69 3.59
C ALA A 35 -8.36 -3.85 4.74
N ALA A 36 -7.08 -3.47 4.66
CA ALA A 36 -6.44 -2.71 5.74
C ALA A 36 -7.04 -1.34 5.92
N LEU A 37 -7.32 -0.65 4.80
CA LEU A 37 -7.83 0.71 4.85
C LEU A 37 -9.34 0.78 5.01
N ASN A 38 -10.01 -0.33 4.77
CA ASN A 38 -11.46 -0.39 4.82
C ASN A 38 -12.07 0.63 3.86
N MET A 39 -11.57 0.63 2.64
CA MET A 39 -12.02 1.55 1.58
C MET A 39 -12.31 0.76 0.33
N SER A 40 -13.04 1.36 -0.61
CA SER A 40 -13.34 0.72 -1.88
C SER A 40 -12.07 0.56 -2.72
N GLN A 41 -12.06 -0.43 -3.59
CA GLN A 41 -10.92 -0.66 -4.46
C GLN A 41 -10.63 0.53 -5.38
N PRO A 42 -11.62 1.15 -6.03
CA PRO A 42 -11.32 2.32 -6.87
C PRO A 42 -10.66 3.46 -6.11
N LYS A 43 -11.08 3.68 -4.88
CA LYS A 43 -10.47 4.74 -4.06
C LYS A 43 -9.03 4.41 -3.71
N VAL A 44 -8.77 3.17 -3.31
CA VAL A 44 -7.41 2.74 -3.01
C VAL A 44 -6.53 2.83 -4.26
N SER A 45 -7.05 2.37 -5.39
CA SER A 45 -6.31 2.42 -6.65
C SER A 45 -5.98 3.84 -7.07
N PHE A 46 -6.88 4.78 -6.83
CA PHE A 46 -6.63 6.18 -7.13
C PHE A 46 -5.41 6.68 -6.33
N HIS A 47 -5.38 6.40 -5.04
CA HIS A 47 -4.27 6.85 -4.20
C HIS A 47 -2.96 6.15 -4.55
N LEU A 48 -3.03 4.87 -4.90
CA LEU A 48 -1.84 4.14 -5.35
C LEU A 48 -1.26 4.75 -6.61
N ASN A 49 -2.13 5.14 -7.53
CA ASN A 49 -1.70 5.78 -8.77
C ASN A 49 -0.99 7.11 -8.51
N VAL A 50 -1.54 7.92 -7.61
CA VAL A 50 -0.91 9.20 -7.25
C VAL A 50 0.50 8.96 -6.71
N LEU A 51 0.65 8.00 -5.81
CA LEU A 51 1.97 7.67 -5.25
C LEU A 51 2.92 7.11 -6.29
N LYS A 52 2.40 6.30 -7.20
CA LYS A 52 3.22 5.71 -8.25
C LYS A 52 3.74 6.78 -9.20
N GLU A 53 2.87 7.70 -9.60
CA GLU A 53 3.27 8.79 -10.49
C GLU A 53 4.24 9.75 -9.84
N ALA A 54 4.19 9.85 -8.52
CA ALA A 54 5.15 10.67 -7.79
C ALA A 54 6.51 9.98 -7.61
N GLY A 55 6.63 8.73 -8.05
CA GLY A 55 7.90 8.01 -7.97
C GLY A 55 8.22 7.44 -6.61
N MET A 56 7.21 7.27 -5.76
CA MET A 56 7.40 6.77 -4.39
C MET A 56 7.26 5.26 -4.30
N ILE A 57 6.38 4.70 -5.11
CA ILE A 57 6.12 3.26 -5.09
C ILE A 57 6.12 2.72 -6.52
N LYS A 58 6.25 1.41 -6.63
CA LYS A 58 6.16 0.73 -7.91
C LYS A 58 5.24 -0.46 -7.77
N ASP A 59 4.70 -0.88 -8.90
CA ASP A 59 3.87 -2.07 -8.91
C ASP A 59 4.49 -3.12 -9.82
N ARG A 60 4.09 -4.36 -9.60
CA ARG A 60 4.38 -5.43 -10.53
C ARG A 60 3.15 -6.29 -10.66
N LYS A 61 2.93 -6.79 -11.86
CA LYS A 61 1.81 -7.66 -12.12
C LYS A 61 2.26 -9.10 -12.06
N GLN A 62 1.44 -9.92 -11.44
CA GLN A 62 1.65 -11.35 -11.39
C GLN A 62 0.34 -11.99 -11.78
N GLY A 63 0.21 -12.31 -13.07
CA GLY A 63 -1.08 -12.71 -13.61
C GLY A 63 -1.99 -11.50 -13.68
N LYS A 64 -3.15 -11.59 -13.06
CA LYS A 64 -4.07 -10.46 -12.98
C LYS A 64 -3.93 -9.64 -11.71
N TRP A 65 -2.96 -9.96 -10.86
CA TRP A 65 -2.80 -9.31 -9.57
C TRP A 65 -1.76 -8.22 -9.64
N SER A 66 -2.04 -7.09 -9.00
CA SER A 66 -1.07 -6.01 -8.89
C SER A 66 -0.56 -5.94 -7.47
N HIS A 67 0.75 -5.99 -7.33
CA HIS A 67 1.42 -5.89 -6.04
C HIS A 67 2.21 -4.59 -6.02
N TYR A 68 2.15 -3.90 -4.90
CA TYR A 68 2.81 -2.61 -4.76
C TYR A 68 3.87 -2.67 -3.68
N ARG A 69 4.95 -1.93 -3.89
CA ARG A 69 6.05 -1.86 -2.92
C ARG A 69 6.64 -0.47 -2.92
N ILE A 70 7.26 -0.10 -1.82
CA ILE A 70 8.00 1.15 -1.75
C ILE A 70 9.28 0.98 -2.56
N GLU A 71 9.43 1.82 -3.56
CA GLU A 71 10.63 1.83 -4.38
C GLU A 71 10.82 3.24 -4.92
N PRO A 72 11.43 4.11 -4.12
CA PRO A 72 11.60 5.50 -4.52
C PRO A 72 12.57 5.66 -5.68
N ASP A 73 12.27 6.60 -6.56
CA ASP A 73 13.07 6.81 -7.77
C ASP A 73 14.46 7.35 -7.48
N ASP A 74 14.62 8.11 -6.41
CA ASP A 74 15.90 8.73 -6.11
C ASP A 74 16.11 8.85 -4.60
N MET A 75 17.29 9.34 -4.23
CA MET A 75 17.65 9.46 -2.83
C MET A 75 16.76 10.46 -2.09
N PHE A 76 16.37 11.55 -2.75
CA PHE A 76 15.48 12.53 -2.13
C PHE A 76 14.18 11.88 -1.68
N ARG A 77 13.56 11.10 -2.56
CA ARG A 77 12.31 10.41 -2.24
C ARG A 77 12.51 9.35 -1.17
N ARG A 78 13.63 8.66 -1.21
CA ARG A 78 13.96 7.66 -0.19
C ARG A 78 14.07 8.28 1.19
N MET A 79 14.80 9.38 1.28
CA MET A 79 14.97 10.08 2.56
C MET A 79 13.62 10.61 3.06
N LEU A 80 12.83 11.12 2.14
CA LEU A 80 11.52 11.66 2.47
C LEU A 80 10.60 10.57 3.02
N ILE A 81 10.58 9.41 2.38
CA ILE A 81 9.76 8.29 2.86
C ILE A 81 10.21 7.85 4.25
N LEU A 82 11.51 7.73 4.46
CA LEU A 82 12.03 7.35 5.77
C LEU A 82 11.63 8.34 6.84
N SER A 83 11.74 9.63 6.53
CA SER A 83 11.37 10.68 7.49
C SER A 83 9.88 10.65 7.79
N VAL A 84 9.07 10.49 6.77
CA VAL A 84 7.61 10.48 6.92
C VAL A 84 7.16 9.27 7.73
N THR A 85 7.67 8.09 7.39
CA THR A 85 7.23 6.87 8.08
C THR A 85 7.61 6.89 9.54
N GLU A 86 8.73 7.51 9.86
CA GLU A 86 9.12 7.67 11.25
C GLU A 86 8.18 8.57 12.02
N LYS A 87 7.66 9.60 11.36
CA LYS A 87 6.77 10.57 12.00
C LYS A 87 5.33 10.11 12.14
N ILE A 88 4.91 9.15 11.35
CA ILE A 88 3.54 8.68 11.43
C ILE A 88 3.32 7.94 12.74
N GLU A 89 2.35 8.41 13.50
CA GLU A 89 2.09 7.85 14.81
C GLU A 89 1.50 6.46 14.73
N LYS A 90 1.98 5.58 15.58
CA LYS A 90 1.54 4.20 15.60
C LYS A 90 0.05 4.08 15.90
N GLU A 91 -0.47 4.99 16.70
CA GLU A 91 -1.88 4.94 17.09
C GLU A 91 -2.82 5.10 15.90
N ILE A 92 -2.47 5.99 14.97
CA ILE A 92 -3.28 6.23 13.79
C ILE A 92 -3.40 4.96 12.96
N LEU A 93 -2.37 4.14 12.98
CA LEU A 93 -2.29 2.96 12.13
C LEU A 93 -2.65 1.65 12.81
N SER A 94 -2.94 1.69 14.10
CA SER A 94 -3.22 0.44 14.82
C SER A 94 -4.42 -0.29 14.21
N GLY A 95 -5.46 0.45 13.84
CA GLY A 95 -6.63 -0.13 13.20
C GLY A 95 -6.31 -0.73 11.84
N ASP A 96 -5.51 -0.02 11.04
CA ASP A 96 -5.11 -0.49 9.72
C ASP A 96 -4.32 -1.78 9.81
N LYS A 97 -3.37 -1.84 10.72
CA LYS A 97 -2.54 -3.02 10.89
C LYS A 97 -3.34 -4.20 11.40
N ALA A 98 -4.27 -3.94 12.32
CA ALA A 98 -5.13 -4.99 12.84
C ALA A 98 -5.97 -5.59 11.71
N ARG A 99 -6.57 -4.74 10.87
CA ARG A 99 -7.36 -5.21 9.75
C ARG A 99 -6.53 -5.98 8.74
N LEU A 100 -5.31 -5.50 8.48
CA LEU A 100 -4.41 -6.18 7.56
C LEU A 100 -4.02 -7.55 8.10
N ASN A 101 -3.65 -7.63 9.37
CA ASN A 101 -3.25 -8.88 9.97
C ASN A 101 -4.40 -9.88 9.98
N ASN A 102 -5.60 -9.44 10.29
CA ASN A 102 -6.77 -10.31 10.26
C ASN A 102 -7.03 -10.85 8.85
N PHE A 103 -6.88 -9.99 7.87
CA PHE A 103 -7.08 -10.39 6.48
C PHE A 103 -6.02 -11.39 6.02
N ILE A 104 -4.77 -11.13 6.35
CA ILE A 104 -3.65 -11.99 5.99
C ILE A 104 -3.73 -13.31 6.75
N ASP A 105 -4.04 -13.27 8.03
CA ASP A 105 -4.13 -14.48 8.86
C ASP A 105 -5.21 -15.43 8.36
N GLY A 106 -6.24 -14.90 7.71
CA GLY A 106 -7.25 -15.74 7.12
C GLY A 106 -6.81 -16.47 5.86
N LYS A 107 -5.66 -16.12 5.31
CA LYS A 107 -5.15 -16.69 4.07
C LYS A 107 -4.24 -17.90 4.25
N PRO A 108 -3.22 -17.81 5.10
CA PRO A 108 -2.16 -18.81 5.10
C PRO A 108 -2.42 -20.07 5.90
N LEU A 109 -3.40 -20.03 6.79
CA LEU A 109 -3.61 -21.14 7.71
C LEU A 109 -3.99 -22.43 7.02
N GLN A 110 -4.56 -22.33 5.85
CA GLN A 110 -5.05 -23.48 5.11
C GLN A 110 -4.10 -23.88 3.97
N GLY A 111 -2.97 -23.24 3.89
CA GLY A 111 -1.98 -23.56 2.89
C GLY A 111 -2.21 -22.87 1.56
N ASP A 112 -1.53 -23.35 0.56
CA ASP A 112 -1.48 -22.71 -0.74
C ASP A 112 -2.82 -22.57 -1.44
N VAL A 113 -3.67 -23.57 -1.28
CA VAL A 113 -4.97 -23.54 -1.93
C VAL A 113 -5.81 -22.38 -1.43
N VAL A 114 -5.81 -22.18 -0.13
CA VAL A 114 -6.56 -21.11 0.47
C VAL A 114 -5.96 -19.76 0.07
N LEU A 115 -4.67 -19.70 0.01
CA LEU A 115 -3.98 -18.49 -0.39
C LEU A 115 -4.39 -18.07 -1.80
N LEU A 116 -4.45 -19.01 -2.72
CA LEU A 116 -4.86 -18.74 -4.09
C LEU A 116 -6.31 -18.28 -4.15
N LYS A 117 -7.17 -18.92 -3.37
CA LYS A 117 -8.56 -18.51 -3.30
C LYS A 117 -8.71 -17.10 -2.80
N ASN A 118 -7.96 -16.76 -1.78
CA ASN A 118 -8.03 -15.43 -1.20
C ASN A 118 -7.60 -14.36 -2.19
N LYS A 119 -6.56 -14.62 -2.93
CA LYS A 119 -6.14 -13.70 -3.97
C LYS A 119 -7.23 -13.52 -4.99
N LYS A 120 -7.78 -14.63 -5.45
CA LYS A 120 -8.82 -14.57 -6.44
C LYS A 120 -10.02 -13.78 -5.94
N ARG A 121 -10.45 -14.05 -4.73
CA ARG A 121 -11.56 -13.34 -4.13
C ARG A 121 -11.30 -11.85 -4.02
N CYS A 122 -10.09 -11.52 -3.68
CA CYS A 122 -9.71 -10.15 -3.41
C CYS A 122 -9.69 -9.27 -4.66
N CYS A 123 -9.10 -9.79 -5.72
CA CYS A 123 -8.85 -8.98 -6.90
C CYS A 123 -9.68 -9.37 -8.11
N GLY A 124 -10.13 -10.60 -8.16
CA GLY A 124 -10.86 -11.11 -9.31
C GLY A 124 -12.34 -10.84 -9.28
N GLU A 125 -12.79 -10.35 -8.20
CA GLU A 125 -14.20 -10.05 -8.01
C GLU A 125 -14.47 -8.57 -8.10
#